data_bcf6524a812b3aef7ec2237c01cc58f8
#
_entry.id   bcf6524a812b3aef7ec2237c01cc58f8
#
_cell.length_a   1.000
_cell.length_b   1.000
_cell.length_c   1.000
_cell.angle_alpha   90.00
_cell.angle_beta   90.00
_cell.angle_gamma   90.00
#
_symmetry.space_group_name_H-M   'P 1'
#
loop_
_entity.id
_entity.type
_entity.pdbx_description
1 polymer ?
#
loop_
_entity_poly.entity_id
_entity_poly.type
_entity_poly.pdbx_seq_one_letter_code
_entity_poly.pdbx_strand_id
1 'polypeptide(L)'
;MQYTNLGKTGMKVSRLCLGMMSYGAKSWRDWVLDEEQAKPFVRRALDAGINFFDTADVYSLGESEKITGNLLKFFGVRRENVIVATKVNGQMSEDINAKGLSRKHILDSIDKSLKRLQMDYVDLYQIHRWDYGTPIEETLEALHDVVKAGKARYIGASSMFAWQFAQ
;
A
#
# COMPACT_ATOMS: atom_id res chain seq x y z
N MET A 1 -18.81 8.81 10.28
CA MET A 1 -18.28 7.71 9.42
C MET A 1 -18.85 6.37 9.88
N GLN A 2 -19.15 5.47 8.95
CA GLN A 2 -19.50 4.07 9.27
C GLN A 2 -18.26 3.19 9.09
N TYR A 3 -18.15 2.16 9.94
CA TYR A 3 -17.05 1.19 9.91
C TYR A 3 -17.59 -0.22 9.65
N THR A 4 -16.76 -1.05 9.04
CA THR A 4 -17.06 -2.45 8.74
C THR A 4 -15.80 -3.30 8.93
N ASN A 5 -15.95 -4.61 8.95
CA ASN A 5 -14.79 -5.50 8.90
C ASN A 5 -14.18 -5.51 7.50
N LEU A 6 -12.85 -5.57 7.41
CA LEU A 6 -12.19 -5.84 6.14
C LEU A 6 -12.37 -7.32 5.79
N GLY A 7 -13.30 -7.59 4.88
CA GLY A 7 -13.68 -8.95 4.53
C GLY A 7 -14.16 -9.75 5.75
N LYS A 8 -13.60 -10.95 5.93
CA LYS A 8 -13.90 -11.84 7.08
C LYS A 8 -12.93 -11.67 8.25
N THR A 9 -12.06 -10.65 8.21
CA THR A 9 -11.11 -10.39 9.29
C THR A 9 -11.77 -9.64 10.45
N GLY A 10 -11.11 -9.59 11.61
CA GLY A 10 -11.54 -8.76 12.75
C GLY A 10 -11.20 -7.28 12.61
N MET A 11 -10.43 -6.88 11.58
CA MET A 11 -9.96 -5.51 11.41
C MET A 11 -11.09 -4.58 10.98
N LYS A 12 -11.27 -3.46 11.71
CA LYS A 12 -12.29 -2.44 11.42
C LYS A 12 -11.72 -1.34 10.52
N VAL A 13 -12.36 -1.14 9.38
CA VAL A 13 -12.05 -0.07 8.43
C VAL A 13 -13.24 0.84 8.21
N SER A 14 -13.00 2.11 7.92
CA SER A 14 -14.04 3.01 7.42
C SER A 14 -14.57 2.48 6.08
N ARG A 15 -15.87 2.63 5.84
CA ARG A 15 -16.50 2.21 4.58
C ARG A 15 -15.99 3.00 3.37
N LEU A 16 -15.36 4.14 3.61
CA LEU A 16 -14.62 4.91 2.61
C LEU A 16 -13.12 4.75 2.87
N CYS A 17 -12.35 4.58 1.80
CA CYS A 17 -10.90 4.54 1.81
C CYS A 17 -10.37 5.76 1.04
N LEU A 18 -9.33 6.41 1.53
CA LEU A 18 -8.63 7.41 0.75
C LEU A 18 -7.55 6.75 -0.11
N GLY A 19 -7.78 6.73 -1.44
CA GLY A 19 -6.75 6.31 -2.40
C GLY A 19 -5.68 7.39 -2.55
N MET A 20 -4.43 7.03 -2.36
CA MET A 20 -3.29 7.96 -2.37
C MET A 20 -2.60 8.06 -3.74
N MET A 21 -3.06 7.36 -4.77
CA MET A 21 -2.46 7.40 -6.12
C MET A 21 -2.44 8.82 -6.71
N SER A 22 -3.37 9.66 -6.33
CA SER A 22 -3.47 11.04 -6.81
C SER A 22 -2.47 12.00 -6.15
N TYR A 23 -1.68 11.53 -5.20
CA TYR A 23 -0.70 12.35 -4.47
C TYR A 23 0.71 11.80 -4.69
N GLY A 24 1.62 12.64 -5.22
CA GLY A 24 2.96 12.23 -5.60
C GLY A 24 3.70 13.30 -6.38
N ALA A 25 4.52 12.90 -7.34
CA ALA A 25 5.28 13.80 -8.20
C ALA A 25 4.53 14.09 -9.51
N LYS A 26 4.35 15.36 -9.85
CA LYS A 26 3.72 15.81 -11.11
C LYS A 26 4.44 15.28 -12.36
N SER A 27 5.73 15.01 -12.27
CA SER A 27 6.51 14.38 -13.34
C SER A 27 6.04 12.97 -13.71
N TRP A 28 5.31 12.31 -12.81
CA TRP A 28 4.75 10.98 -13.07
C TRP A 28 3.45 11.04 -13.89
N ARG A 29 2.55 11.99 -13.54
CA ARG A 29 1.26 12.23 -14.23
C ARG A 29 0.79 13.66 -13.96
N ASP A 30 0.23 14.33 -14.96
CA ASP A 30 -0.19 15.74 -14.87
C ASP A 30 -1.27 16.01 -13.81
N TRP A 31 -2.13 15.02 -13.56
CA TRP A 31 -3.22 15.11 -12.58
C TRP A 31 -2.80 14.81 -11.13
N VAL A 32 -1.55 14.44 -10.91
CA VAL A 32 -1.04 14.15 -9.55
C VAL A 32 -0.75 15.45 -8.82
N LEU A 33 -1.18 15.50 -7.57
CA LEU A 33 -0.95 16.63 -6.65
C LEU A 33 0.29 16.35 -5.80
N ASP A 34 1.06 17.40 -5.52
CA ASP A 34 2.19 17.32 -4.58
C ASP A 34 1.72 17.27 -3.12
N GLU A 35 2.67 17.15 -2.18
CA GLU A 35 2.38 17.00 -0.75
C GLU A 35 1.61 18.20 -0.18
N GLU A 36 1.97 19.44 -0.57
CA GLU A 36 1.27 20.64 -0.08
C GLU A 36 -0.19 20.68 -0.57
N GLN A 37 -0.40 20.31 -1.82
CA GLN A 37 -1.73 20.23 -2.40
C GLN A 37 -2.55 19.06 -1.82
N ALA A 38 -1.90 18.00 -1.35
CA ALA A 38 -2.55 16.84 -0.74
C ALA A 38 -3.08 17.13 0.67
N LYS A 39 -2.44 18.03 1.42
CA LYS A 39 -2.76 18.34 2.83
C LYS A 39 -4.27 18.56 3.09
N PRO A 40 -4.98 19.42 2.37
CA PRO A 40 -6.41 19.68 2.66
C PRO A 40 -7.27 18.44 2.44
N PHE A 41 -6.94 17.58 1.48
CA PHE A 41 -7.70 16.35 1.21
C PHE A 41 -7.48 15.31 2.31
N VAL A 42 -6.23 15.09 2.72
CA VAL A 42 -5.90 14.16 3.81
C VAL A 42 -6.52 14.66 5.13
N ARG A 43 -6.41 15.97 5.43
CA ARG A 43 -7.06 16.57 6.59
C ARG A 43 -8.57 16.34 6.56
N ARG A 44 -9.23 16.60 5.44
CA ARG A 44 -10.67 16.40 5.28
C ARG A 44 -11.07 14.94 5.47
N ALA A 45 -10.27 14.01 4.97
CA ALA A 45 -10.50 12.58 5.15
C ALA A 45 -10.43 12.18 6.63
N LEU A 46 -9.39 12.64 7.34
CA LEU A 46 -9.23 12.39 8.79
C LEU A 46 -10.39 12.98 9.60
N ASP A 47 -10.79 14.23 9.32
CA ASP A 47 -11.91 14.90 10.00
C ASP A 47 -13.26 14.21 9.74
N ALA A 48 -13.41 13.57 8.57
CA ALA A 48 -14.57 12.76 8.24
C ALA A 48 -14.56 11.37 8.91
N GLY A 49 -13.49 11.00 9.61
CA GLY A 49 -13.30 9.72 10.27
C GLY A 49 -12.87 8.59 9.34
N ILE A 50 -12.26 8.91 8.18
CA ILE A 50 -11.61 7.90 7.34
C ILE A 50 -10.35 7.44 8.08
N ASN A 51 -10.25 6.13 8.32
CA ASN A 51 -9.08 5.51 8.93
C ASN A 51 -8.31 4.60 7.97
N PHE A 52 -8.72 4.51 6.70
CA PHE A 52 -8.16 3.60 5.71
C PHE A 52 -7.52 4.39 4.55
N PHE A 53 -6.22 4.16 4.33
CA PHE A 53 -5.39 4.83 3.31
C PHE A 53 -4.74 3.76 2.43
N ASP A 54 -4.92 3.85 1.10
CA ASP A 54 -4.41 2.88 0.14
C ASP A 54 -3.41 3.53 -0.82
N THR A 55 -2.17 3.08 -0.78
CA THR A 55 -1.09 3.50 -1.67
C THR A 55 -0.47 2.31 -2.42
N ALA A 56 0.64 2.50 -3.10
CA ALA A 56 1.47 1.46 -3.72
C ALA A 56 2.90 1.97 -3.93
N ASP A 57 3.85 1.04 -4.01
CA ASP A 57 5.25 1.34 -4.30
C ASP A 57 5.43 2.10 -5.63
N VAL A 58 4.71 1.68 -6.67
CA VAL A 58 4.82 2.24 -8.03
C VAL A 58 4.15 3.62 -8.18
N TYR A 59 3.28 4.04 -7.26
CA TYR A 59 2.64 5.35 -7.38
C TYR A 59 3.65 6.47 -7.23
N SER A 60 3.92 7.16 -8.34
CA SER A 60 4.99 8.15 -8.46
C SER A 60 6.35 7.62 -7.98
N LEU A 61 6.63 6.32 -8.26
CA LEU A 61 7.88 5.64 -7.87
C LEU A 61 8.21 5.78 -6.37
N GLY A 62 7.19 5.59 -5.52
CA GLY A 62 7.32 5.64 -4.07
C GLY A 62 7.02 6.99 -3.44
N GLU A 63 6.84 8.06 -4.22
CA GLU A 63 6.53 9.39 -3.68
C GLU A 63 5.17 9.41 -2.98
N SER A 64 4.18 8.67 -3.51
CA SER A 64 2.88 8.52 -2.84
C SER A 64 2.99 7.91 -1.44
N GLU A 65 3.87 6.92 -1.25
CA GLU A 65 4.13 6.33 0.08
C GLU A 65 4.79 7.34 1.02
N LYS A 66 5.77 8.14 0.53
CA LYS A 66 6.40 9.20 1.34
C LYS A 66 5.38 10.24 1.79
N ILE A 67 4.56 10.75 0.85
CA ILE A 67 3.51 11.72 1.16
C ILE A 67 2.52 11.14 2.17
N THR A 68 2.13 9.87 2.03
CA THR A 68 1.24 9.19 2.98
C THR A 68 1.85 9.20 4.39
N GLY A 69 3.11 8.75 4.54
CA GLY A 69 3.81 8.74 5.82
C GLY A 69 3.98 10.13 6.41
N ASN A 70 4.44 11.09 5.60
CA ASN A 70 4.64 12.48 5.99
C ASN A 70 3.36 13.12 6.51
N LEU A 71 2.24 12.99 5.78
CA LEU A 71 0.99 13.65 6.14
C LEU A 71 0.32 13.03 7.36
N LEU A 72 0.36 11.70 7.53
CA LEU A 72 -0.13 11.06 8.74
C LEU A 72 0.66 11.52 9.97
N LYS A 73 1.99 11.64 9.85
CA LYS A 73 2.86 12.19 10.90
C LYS A 73 2.61 13.68 11.14
N PHE A 74 2.50 14.49 10.08
CA PHE A 74 2.23 15.93 10.17
C PHE A 74 0.94 16.24 10.92
N PHE A 75 -0.12 15.44 10.70
CA PHE A 75 -1.39 15.58 11.41
C PHE A 75 -1.43 14.90 12.78
N GLY A 76 -0.32 14.35 13.27
CA GLY A 76 -0.21 13.73 14.57
C GLY A 76 -1.06 12.47 14.72
N VAL A 77 -1.31 11.76 13.62
CA VAL A 77 -2.14 10.56 13.62
C VAL A 77 -1.36 9.42 14.29
N ARG A 78 -1.94 8.84 15.34
CA ARG A 78 -1.34 7.67 16.00
C ARG A 78 -1.43 6.46 15.07
N ARG A 79 -0.32 5.71 14.96
CA ARG A 79 -0.19 4.58 14.01
C ARG A 79 -1.29 3.53 14.17
N GLU A 80 -1.68 3.24 15.40
CA GLU A 80 -2.71 2.26 15.72
C GLU A 80 -4.14 2.69 15.36
N ASN A 81 -4.36 3.97 15.04
CA ASN A 81 -5.67 4.50 14.69
C ASN A 81 -5.94 4.51 13.18
N VAL A 82 -4.95 4.14 12.37
CA VAL A 82 -5.08 4.12 10.90
C VAL A 82 -4.69 2.78 10.32
N ILE A 83 -5.34 2.46 9.22
CA ILE A 83 -5.08 1.30 8.39
C ILE A 83 -4.36 1.79 7.13
N VAL A 84 -3.13 1.34 6.94
CA VAL A 84 -2.31 1.69 5.77
C VAL A 84 -2.11 0.45 4.92
N ALA A 85 -2.55 0.53 3.67
CA ALA A 85 -2.33 -0.48 2.66
C ALA A 85 -1.30 0.00 1.63
N THR A 86 -0.39 -0.90 1.24
CA THR A 86 0.48 -0.67 0.08
C THR A 86 0.54 -1.92 -0.79
N LYS A 87 1.20 -1.81 -1.96
CA LYS A 87 1.19 -2.86 -2.97
C LYS A 87 2.58 -3.03 -3.59
N VAL A 88 2.83 -4.23 -4.14
CA VAL A 88 4.05 -4.61 -4.85
C VAL A 88 3.71 -5.26 -6.19
N ASN A 89 4.55 -5.11 -7.16
CA ASN A 89 4.62 -5.71 -8.49
C ASN A 89 5.22 -4.75 -9.51
N GLY A 90 4.92 -3.45 -9.44
CA GLY A 90 5.30 -2.48 -10.46
C GLY A 90 6.82 -2.35 -10.60
N GLN A 91 7.26 -1.92 -11.79
CA GLN A 91 8.68 -1.65 -12.04
C GLN A 91 9.12 -0.39 -11.29
N MET A 92 10.12 -0.54 -10.41
CA MET A 92 10.62 0.53 -9.54
C MET A 92 11.93 1.15 -10.02
N SER A 93 12.66 0.49 -10.91
CA SER A 93 13.89 0.96 -11.54
C SER A 93 14.20 0.13 -12.78
N GLU A 94 15.31 0.44 -13.46
CA GLU A 94 15.81 -0.30 -14.62
C GLU A 94 16.42 -1.67 -14.28
N ASP A 95 16.59 -1.99 -12.99
CA ASP A 95 17.10 -3.29 -12.56
C ASP A 95 16.12 -4.40 -12.92
N ILE A 96 16.65 -5.51 -13.44
CA ILE A 96 15.85 -6.66 -13.89
C ILE A 96 14.99 -7.28 -12.78
N ASN A 97 15.44 -7.18 -11.53
CA ASN A 97 14.72 -7.68 -10.35
C ASN A 97 13.87 -6.62 -9.65
N ALA A 98 13.71 -5.42 -10.24
CA ALA A 98 12.93 -4.33 -9.64
C ALA A 98 11.45 -4.36 -10.03
N LYS A 99 10.91 -5.53 -10.37
CA LYS A 99 9.49 -5.74 -10.75
C LYS A 99 9.04 -7.16 -10.48
N GLY A 100 7.74 -7.40 -10.57
CA GLY A 100 7.12 -8.72 -10.47
C GLY A 100 6.83 -9.15 -9.04
N LEU A 101 6.60 -10.44 -8.84
CA LEU A 101 6.19 -11.02 -7.56
C LEU A 101 7.15 -12.11 -7.06
N SER A 102 8.41 -12.11 -7.55
CA SER A 102 9.41 -13.01 -7.00
C SER A 102 9.61 -12.75 -5.51
N ARG A 103 9.94 -13.79 -4.78
CA ARG A 103 10.29 -13.72 -3.35
C ARG A 103 11.30 -12.61 -3.06
N LYS A 104 12.35 -12.50 -3.90
CA LYS A 104 13.35 -11.45 -3.78
C LYS A 104 12.71 -10.06 -3.84
N HIS A 105 11.90 -9.80 -4.87
CA HIS A 105 11.31 -8.48 -5.06
C HIS A 105 10.30 -8.13 -3.96
N ILE A 106 9.48 -9.08 -3.51
CA ILE A 106 8.51 -8.89 -2.42
C ILE A 106 9.21 -8.47 -1.13
N LEU A 107 10.28 -9.19 -0.73
CA LEU A 107 11.00 -8.91 0.51
C LEU A 107 11.77 -7.59 0.45
N ASP A 108 12.43 -7.30 -0.66
CA ASP A 108 13.15 -6.03 -0.85
C ASP A 108 12.17 -4.84 -0.91
N SER A 109 10.99 -5.04 -1.52
CA SER A 109 10.01 -3.97 -1.71
C SER A 109 9.30 -3.59 -0.43
N ILE A 110 8.92 -4.54 0.42
CA ILE A 110 8.29 -4.20 1.70
C ILE A 110 9.21 -3.35 2.56
N ASP A 111 10.50 -3.66 2.62
CA ASP A 111 11.46 -2.87 3.41
C ASP A 111 11.62 -1.44 2.89
N LYS A 112 11.65 -1.29 1.56
CA LYS A 112 11.68 0.03 0.92
C LYS A 112 10.37 0.80 1.16
N SER A 113 9.21 0.13 1.09
CA SER A 113 7.90 0.73 1.35
C SER A 113 7.79 1.21 2.80
N LEU A 114 8.16 0.40 3.78
CA LEU A 114 8.17 0.76 5.20
C LEU A 114 9.06 1.99 5.46
N LYS A 115 10.24 2.03 4.83
CA LYS A 115 11.15 3.19 4.93
C LYS A 115 10.51 4.46 4.36
N ARG A 116 9.83 4.39 3.19
CA ARG A 116 9.14 5.55 2.59
C ARG A 116 7.95 6.00 3.42
N LEU A 117 7.16 5.06 3.93
CA LEU A 117 6.03 5.31 4.82
C LEU A 117 6.43 5.79 6.23
N GLN A 118 7.70 5.61 6.62
CA GLN A 118 8.21 5.87 7.98
C GLN A 118 7.44 5.07 9.04
N MET A 119 7.21 3.78 8.77
CA MET A 119 6.43 2.87 9.61
C MET A 119 7.16 1.55 9.79
N ASP A 120 6.93 0.89 10.92
CA ASP A 120 7.48 -0.45 11.21
C ASP A 120 6.69 -1.57 10.55
N TYR A 121 5.42 -1.33 10.21
CA TYR A 121 4.55 -2.27 9.53
C TYR A 121 3.46 -1.57 8.72
N VAL A 122 2.91 -2.27 7.72
CA VAL A 122 1.65 -1.93 7.06
C VAL A 122 0.54 -2.86 7.56
N ASP A 123 -0.70 -2.39 7.50
CA ASP A 123 -1.84 -3.23 7.89
C ASP A 123 -2.21 -4.22 6.80
N LEU A 124 -2.12 -3.80 5.53
CA LEU A 124 -2.43 -4.63 4.38
C LEU A 124 -1.32 -4.51 3.33
N TYR A 125 -0.71 -5.64 2.97
CA TYR A 125 0.26 -5.73 1.89
C TYR A 125 -0.33 -6.53 0.73
N GLN A 126 -0.41 -5.92 -0.46
CA GLN A 126 -1.15 -6.47 -1.58
C GLN A 126 -0.25 -6.76 -2.78
N ILE A 127 -0.51 -7.84 -3.50
CA ILE A 127 -0.04 -7.95 -4.87
C ILE A 127 -0.86 -6.98 -5.74
N HIS A 128 -0.17 -6.17 -6.55
CA HIS A 128 -0.82 -5.10 -7.34
C HIS A 128 -1.46 -5.62 -8.62
N ARG A 129 -0.84 -6.61 -9.22
CA ARG A 129 -1.29 -7.32 -10.44
C ARG A 129 -0.83 -8.76 -10.37
N TRP A 130 -1.45 -9.62 -11.16
CA TRP A 130 -0.95 -10.97 -11.35
C TRP A 130 0.40 -10.94 -12.08
N ASP A 131 1.32 -11.80 -11.66
CA ASP A 131 2.61 -12.01 -12.31
C ASP A 131 2.63 -13.41 -12.96
N TYR A 132 2.59 -13.44 -14.28
CA TYR A 132 2.64 -14.69 -15.03
C TYR A 132 4.04 -15.33 -15.09
N GLY A 133 5.07 -14.60 -14.68
CA GLY A 133 6.46 -15.05 -14.66
C GLY A 133 6.90 -15.69 -13.35
N THR A 134 6.07 -15.61 -12.29
CA THR A 134 6.40 -16.16 -10.97
C THR A 134 5.33 -17.17 -10.53
N PRO A 135 5.71 -18.38 -10.06
CA PRO A 135 4.78 -19.33 -9.46
C PRO A 135 4.03 -18.69 -8.29
N ILE A 136 2.72 -18.95 -8.21
CA ILE A 136 1.88 -18.33 -7.16
C ILE A 136 2.30 -18.79 -5.76
N GLU A 137 2.78 -20.01 -5.63
CA GLU A 137 3.28 -20.59 -4.39
C GLU A 137 4.47 -19.77 -3.85
N GLU A 138 5.44 -19.40 -4.69
CA GLU A 138 6.57 -18.55 -4.31
C GLU A 138 6.09 -17.19 -3.80
N THR A 139 5.12 -16.60 -4.50
CA THR A 139 4.53 -15.32 -4.11
C THR A 139 3.83 -15.41 -2.76
N LEU A 140 2.99 -16.45 -2.55
CA LEU A 140 2.24 -16.62 -1.30
C LEU A 140 3.15 -16.94 -0.11
N GLU A 141 4.18 -17.75 -0.30
CA GLU A 141 5.18 -18.03 0.74
C GLU A 141 5.95 -16.76 1.13
N ALA A 142 6.35 -15.95 0.16
CA ALA A 142 7.01 -14.68 0.41
C ALA A 142 6.13 -13.71 1.21
N LEU A 143 4.85 -13.57 0.83
CA LEU A 143 3.88 -12.75 1.55
C LEU A 143 3.63 -13.26 2.97
N HIS A 144 3.56 -14.59 3.15
CA HIS A 144 3.42 -15.19 4.47
C HIS A 144 4.62 -14.90 5.37
N ASP A 145 5.83 -14.94 4.82
CA ASP A 145 7.05 -14.59 5.56
C ASP A 145 7.09 -13.10 5.94
N VAL A 146 6.57 -12.20 5.08
CA VAL A 146 6.39 -10.77 5.43
C VAL A 146 5.48 -10.62 6.64
N VAL A 147 4.38 -11.40 6.72
CA VAL A 147 3.48 -11.40 7.88
C VAL A 147 4.17 -11.95 9.12
N LYS A 148 4.87 -13.09 9.01
CA LYS A 148 5.64 -13.67 10.12
C LYS A 148 6.71 -12.73 10.67
N ALA A 149 7.36 -11.98 9.78
CA ALA A 149 8.36 -10.98 10.16
C ALA A 149 7.73 -9.73 10.82
N GLY A 150 6.39 -9.66 10.92
CA GLY A 150 5.68 -8.52 11.51
C GLY A 150 5.62 -7.26 10.65
N LYS A 151 6.07 -7.34 9.39
CA LYS A 151 6.11 -6.20 8.46
C LYS A 151 4.75 -5.89 7.81
N ALA A 152 3.84 -6.87 7.79
CA ALA A 152 2.44 -6.68 7.41
C ALA A 152 1.52 -7.44 8.37
N ARG A 153 0.29 -6.94 8.56
CA ARG A 153 -0.72 -7.62 9.39
C ARG A 153 -1.58 -8.58 8.57
N TYR A 154 -1.94 -8.16 7.36
CA TYR A 154 -2.76 -8.90 6.41
C TYR A 154 -2.14 -8.83 5.02
N ILE A 155 -2.48 -9.81 4.19
CA ILE A 155 -2.14 -9.84 2.78
C ILE A 155 -3.39 -9.73 1.94
N GLY A 156 -3.25 -9.27 0.69
CA GLY A 156 -4.34 -9.12 -0.24
C GLY A 156 -3.89 -9.11 -1.68
N ALA A 157 -4.84 -8.92 -2.57
CA ALA A 157 -4.60 -8.85 -3.99
C ALA A 157 -5.49 -7.80 -4.65
N SER A 158 -4.98 -7.17 -5.70
CA SER A 158 -5.64 -6.08 -6.43
C SER A 158 -5.72 -6.39 -7.92
N SER A 159 -6.82 -5.99 -8.56
CA SER A 159 -6.96 -5.92 -10.02
C SER A 159 -6.56 -7.19 -10.76
N MET A 160 -7.11 -8.32 -10.34
CA MET A 160 -6.91 -9.63 -10.94
C MET A 160 -8.23 -10.21 -11.48
N PHE A 161 -8.14 -11.16 -12.36
CA PHE A 161 -9.32 -11.91 -12.81
C PHE A 161 -9.85 -12.84 -11.71
N ALA A 162 -11.15 -13.10 -11.71
CA ALA A 162 -11.78 -13.93 -10.67
C ALA A 162 -11.14 -15.34 -10.54
N TRP A 163 -10.74 -15.95 -11.64
CA TRP A 163 -10.06 -17.24 -11.61
C TRP A 163 -8.68 -17.21 -10.93
N GLN A 164 -7.99 -16.07 -11.00
CA GLN A 164 -6.70 -15.88 -10.31
C GLN A 164 -6.87 -15.77 -8.79
N PHE A 165 -8.02 -15.28 -8.32
CA PHE A 165 -8.34 -15.29 -6.89
C PHE A 165 -8.79 -16.67 -6.38
N ALA A 166 -9.16 -17.59 -7.27
CA ALA A 166 -9.66 -18.91 -6.91
C ALA A 166 -8.56 -19.99 -6.87
N GLN A 167 -7.34 -19.68 -7.30
CA GLN A 167 -6.17 -20.55 -7.18
C GLN A 167 -5.60 -20.51 -5.76
#